data_4ec119d4e27c93136ed58ebdcbd5b916
#
_entry.id   4ec119d4e27c93136ed58ebdcbd5b916
#
_cell.length_a   1.000
_cell.length_b   1.000
_cell.length_c   1.000
_cell.angle_alpha   90.00
_cell.angle_beta   90.00
_cell.angle_gamma   90.00
#
_symmetry.space_group_name_H-M   'P 1'
#
loop_
_entity.id
_entity.type
_entity.pdbx_description
1 polymer ?
#
loop_
_entity_poly.entity_id
_entity_poly.type
_entity_poly.pdbx_seq_one_letter_code
_entity_poly.pdbx_strand_id
1 'polypeptide(L)'
;MSAPLYEHLLAYSKQNRISFAMPGHKNGRGLKKDLLSLDVTELSETENLIHPGEYVLKAQELLSNLYGSDKSYILTGGSTSAIQSMI
;
A
#
# COMPACT_ATOMS: atom_id res chain seq x y z
N MET A 1 2.33 -17.61 2.63
CA MET A 1 1.84 -16.51 1.74
C MET A 1 2.70 -15.29 1.99
N SER A 2 3.17 -14.62 0.94
CA SER A 2 3.91 -13.36 1.05
C SER A 2 2.95 -12.16 1.14
N ALA A 3 3.45 -11.03 1.66
CA ALA A 3 2.72 -9.76 1.74
C ALA A 3 3.56 -8.67 1.05
N PRO A 4 3.59 -8.66 -0.30
CA PRO A 4 4.58 -7.91 -1.07
C PRO A 4 4.55 -6.41 -0.81
N LEU A 5 3.38 -5.80 -0.67
CA LEU A 5 3.28 -4.37 -0.36
C LEU A 5 3.77 -4.06 1.06
N TYR A 6 3.37 -4.85 2.05
CA TYR A 6 3.84 -4.69 3.44
C TYR A 6 5.35 -4.84 3.54
N GLU A 7 5.90 -5.88 2.92
CA GLU A 7 7.34 -6.16 2.91
C GLU A 7 8.13 -5.04 2.26
N HIS A 8 7.61 -4.48 1.15
CA HIS A 8 8.21 -3.34 0.47
C HIS A 8 8.21 -2.08 1.35
N LEU A 9 7.07 -1.74 1.95
CA LEU A 9 6.95 -0.57 2.84
C LEU A 9 7.80 -0.73 4.11
N LEU A 10 7.90 -1.94 4.64
CA LEU A 10 8.77 -2.23 5.77
C LEU A 10 10.25 -2.01 5.41
N ALA A 11 10.67 -2.44 4.23
CA ALA A 11 12.02 -2.20 3.73
C ALA A 11 12.28 -0.70 3.50
N TYR A 12 11.31 0.01 2.92
CA TYR A 12 11.37 1.46 2.74
C TYR A 12 11.50 2.20 4.09
N SER A 13 10.72 1.82 5.11
CA SER A 13 10.74 2.45 6.44
C SER A 13 12.09 2.31 7.16
N LYS A 14 12.86 1.28 6.84
CA LYS A 14 14.20 1.05 7.40
C LYS A 14 15.29 1.88 6.74
N GLN A 15 15.01 2.52 5.61
CA GLN A 15 15.96 3.40 4.96
C GLN A 15 16.10 4.69 5.77
N ASN A 16 17.34 5.10 6.05
CA ASN A 16 17.60 6.30 6.84
C ASN A 16 17.48 7.56 5.96
N ARG A 17 16.26 7.86 5.55
CA ARG A 17 15.93 9.00 4.69
C ARG A 17 15.45 10.20 5.50
N ILE A 18 15.75 11.39 5.00
CA ILE A 18 15.14 12.64 5.47
C ILE A 18 13.89 12.87 4.61
N SER A 19 12.70 12.73 5.22
CA SER A 19 11.43 12.89 4.51
C SER A 19 10.92 14.32 4.57
N PHE A 20 10.66 14.90 3.40
CA PHE A 20 9.87 16.13 3.24
C PHE A 20 8.44 15.85 2.78
N ALA A 21 8.09 14.57 2.55
CA ALA A 21 6.76 14.15 2.15
C ALA A 21 5.78 14.08 3.34
N MET A 22 4.50 14.08 3.03
CA MET A 22 3.46 13.72 3.98
C MET A 22 3.51 12.21 4.29
N PRO A 23 2.95 11.75 5.39
CA PRO A 23 2.34 12.53 6.48
C PRO A 23 3.38 13.25 7.38
N GLY A 24 2.89 14.26 8.10
CA GLY A 24 3.74 15.15 8.92
C GLY A 24 4.45 14.52 10.10
N HIS A 25 4.09 13.29 10.51
CA HIS A 25 4.80 12.55 11.57
C HIS A 25 6.20 12.06 11.15
N LYS A 26 6.59 12.23 9.89
CA LYS A 26 7.93 11.91 9.37
C LYS A 26 8.39 10.49 9.73
N ASN A 27 7.64 9.49 9.27
CA ASN A 27 7.90 8.06 9.54
C ASN A 27 7.86 7.72 11.04
N GLY A 28 7.01 8.42 11.81
CA GLY A 28 6.82 8.18 13.24
C GLY A 28 7.98 8.66 14.13
N ARG A 29 8.82 9.59 13.66
CA ARG A 29 9.89 10.14 14.48
C ARG A 29 9.35 10.72 15.78
N GLY A 30 9.87 10.23 16.94
CA GLY A 30 9.43 10.66 18.26
C GLY A 30 8.11 10.06 18.75
N LEU A 31 7.48 9.18 17.97
CA LEU A 31 6.24 8.46 18.30
C LEU A 31 6.48 6.95 18.29
N LYS A 32 5.46 6.16 18.67
CA LYS A 32 5.50 4.70 18.50
C LYS A 32 5.61 4.37 17.00
N LYS A 33 6.73 3.77 16.61
CA LYS A 33 7.19 3.72 15.21
C LYS A 33 6.48 2.69 14.33
N ASP A 34 5.97 1.59 14.89
CA ASP A 34 5.69 0.40 14.10
C ASP A 34 4.67 0.61 12.98
N LEU A 35 3.51 1.16 13.28
CA LEU A 35 2.49 1.41 12.27
C LEU A 35 2.73 2.73 11.52
N LEU A 36 3.15 3.77 12.22
CA LEU A 36 3.38 5.09 11.61
C LEU A 36 4.54 5.10 10.61
N SER A 37 5.48 4.18 10.73
CA SER A 37 6.57 4.04 9.76
C SER A 37 6.09 3.53 8.39
N LEU A 38 4.93 2.90 8.35
CA LEU A 38 4.30 2.36 7.14
C LEU A 38 3.24 3.32 6.55
N ASP A 39 2.89 4.37 7.30
CA ASP A 39 1.98 5.41 6.84
C ASP A 39 2.74 6.41 5.98
N VAL A 40 2.60 6.28 4.67
CA VAL A 40 3.33 7.02 3.65
C VAL A 40 2.39 7.55 2.58
N THR A 41 2.78 8.63 1.92
CA THR A 41 2.06 9.13 0.74
C THR A 41 2.49 8.35 -0.51
N GLU A 42 1.72 8.49 -1.58
CA GLU A 42 2.06 7.94 -2.88
C GLU A 42 3.26 8.65 -3.51
N LEU A 43 4.38 7.98 -3.49
CA LEU A 43 5.60 8.32 -4.20
C LEU A 43 5.96 7.19 -5.17
N SER A 44 6.90 7.42 -6.07
CA SER A 44 7.37 6.37 -6.97
C SER A 44 7.86 5.10 -6.24
N GLU A 45 8.37 5.28 -5.03
CA GLU A 45 8.91 4.17 -4.21
C GLU A 45 7.88 3.57 -3.24
N THR A 46 6.73 4.19 -3.03
CA THR A 46 5.72 3.75 -2.06
C THR A 46 4.42 3.27 -2.68
N GLU A 47 4.35 3.27 -4.00
CA GLU A 47 3.21 2.80 -4.78
C GLU A 47 2.00 3.77 -4.81
N ASN A 48 1.06 3.48 -5.69
CA ASN A 48 -0.17 4.24 -5.86
C ASN A 48 -1.28 3.29 -6.32
N LEU A 49 -2.43 3.30 -5.65
CA LEU A 49 -3.55 2.41 -5.97
C LEU A 49 -4.25 2.77 -7.30
N ILE A 50 -4.20 4.03 -7.73
CA ILE A 50 -4.80 4.48 -9.00
C ILE A 50 -3.92 4.06 -10.18
N HIS A 51 -2.60 4.13 -10.00
CA HIS A 51 -1.60 3.67 -10.95
C HIS A 51 -0.70 2.64 -10.27
N PRO A 52 -1.19 1.41 -10.07
CA PRO A 52 -0.49 0.40 -9.29
C PRO A 52 0.84 0.01 -9.95
N GLY A 53 1.89 0.04 -9.16
CA GLY A 53 3.20 -0.46 -9.52
C GLY A 53 3.37 -1.95 -9.21
N GLU A 54 4.60 -2.40 -9.10
CA GLU A 54 4.94 -3.82 -8.94
C GLU A 54 4.29 -4.47 -7.71
N TYR A 55 4.34 -3.81 -6.56
CA TYR A 55 3.95 -4.43 -5.29
C TYR A 55 2.44 -4.46 -5.08
N VAL A 56 1.74 -3.42 -5.52
CA VAL A 56 0.28 -3.41 -5.51
C VAL A 56 -0.26 -4.45 -6.51
N LEU A 57 0.32 -4.55 -7.70
CA LEU A 57 -0.06 -5.57 -8.67
C LEU A 57 0.15 -6.99 -8.14
N LYS A 58 1.28 -7.27 -7.50
CA LYS A 58 1.53 -8.55 -6.83
C LYS A 58 0.51 -8.86 -5.72
N ALA A 59 0.14 -7.87 -4.94
CA ALA A 59 -0.88 -8.04 -3.90
C ALA A 59 -2.25 -8.38 -4.51
N GLN A 60 -2.64 -7.71 -5.59
CA GLN A 60 -3.88 -7.99 -6.33
C GLN A 60 -3.87 -9.38 -6.98
N GLU A 61 -2.73 -9.82 -7.50
CA GLU A 61 -2.55 -11.16 -8.06
C GLU A 61 -2.72 -12.25 -6.98
N LEU A 62 -2.09 -12.07 -5.81
CA LEU A 62 -2.27 -12.99 -4.68
C LEU A 62 -3.72 -13.05 -4.22
N LEU A 63 -4.42 -11.93 -4.22
CA LEU A 63 -5.85 -11.86 -3.90
C LEU A 63 -6.68 -12.64 -4.93
N SER A 64 -6.38 -12.48 -6.22
CA SER A 64 -7.04 -13.21 -7.29
C SER A 64 -6.85 -14.72 -7.13
N ASN A 65 -5.63 -15.15 -6.84
CA ASN A 65 -5.32 -16.57 -6.62
C ASN A 65 -6.07 -17.13 -5.40
N LEU A 66 -6.16 -16.35 -4.32
CA LEU A 66 -6.86 -16.77 -3.10
C LEU A 66 -8.36 -17.00 -3.33
N TYR A 67 -9.00 -16.14 -4.10
CA TYR A 67 -10.44 -16.20 -4.36
C TYR A 67 -10.80 -16.93 -5.65
N GLY A 68 -9.82 -17.32 -6.46
CA GLY A 68 -10.04 -17.96 -7.76
C GLY A 68 -10.70 -17.03 -8.79
N SER A 69 -10.43 -15.73 -8.69
CA SER A 69 -10.93 -14.73 -9.64
C SER A 69 -9.92 -14.45 -10.75
N ASP A 70 -10.40 -14.02 -11.92
CA ASP A 70 -9.52 -13.63 -13.03
C ASP A 70 -8.70 -12.39 -12.68
N LYS A 71 -9.31 -11.42 -12.01
CA LYS A 71 -8.66 -10.20 -11.52
C LYS A 71 -9.28 -9.74 -10.20
N SER A 72 -8.47 -9.08 -9.38
CA SER A 72 -8.89 -8.43 -8.15
C SER A 72 -8.33 -7.02 -8.08
N TYR A 73 -9.12 -6.11 -7.54
CA TYR A 73 -8.74 -4.70 -7.38
C TYR A 73 -8.90 -4.29 -5.92
N ILE A 74 -7.92 -3.57 -5.41
CA ILE A 74 -7.97 -3.00 -4.07
C ILE A 74 -8.56 -1.59 -4.19
N LEU A 75 -9.64 -1.32 -3.46
CA LEU A 75 -10.34 -0.04 -3.45
C LEU A 75 -10.35 0.56 -2.05
N THR A 76 -10.30 1.88 -1.95
CA THR A 76 -10.27 2.61 -0.69
C THR A 76 -11.60 3.30 -0.35
N GLY A 77 -12.56 3.36 -1.29
CA GLY A 77 -13.84 4.02 -1.12
C GLY A 77 -14.94 3.20 -0.44
N GLY A 78 -14.59 2.04 0.12
CA GLY A 78 -15.54 1.13 0.77
C GLY A 78 -16.33 0.25 -0.20
N SER A 79 -17.15 -0.66 0.34
CA SER A 79 -17.91 -1.64 -0.43
C SER A 79 -18.95 -1.01 -1.37
N THR A 80 -19.55 0.11 -0.99
CA THR A 80 -20.48 0.85 -1.86
C THR A 80 -19.80 1.31 -3.14
N SER A 81 -18.59 1.87 -3.05
CA SER A 81 -17.78 2.27 -4.20
C SER A 81 -17.43 1.06 -5.08
N ALA A 82 -17.10 -0.07 -4.47
CA ALA A 82 -16.82 -1.30 -5.19
C ALA A 82 -18.03 -1.79 -5.99
N ILE A 83 -19.21 -1.83 -5.38
CA ILE A 83 -20.46 -2.23 -6.02
C ILE A 83 -20.82 -1.29 -7.17
N GLN A 84 -20.69 0.02 -6.97
CA GLN A 84 -20.94 1.03 -8.02
C GLN A 84 -19.99 0.85 -9.21
N SER A 85 -18.75 0.46 -8.96
CA SER A 85 -17.76 0.22 -10.03
C SER A 85 -18.04 -1.05 -10.85
N MET A 86 -18.85 -1.96 -10.34
CA MET A 86 -19.26 -3.19 -11.02
C MET A 86 -20.47 -3.01 -11.96
N ILE A 87 -21.19 -1.93 -11.83
CA ILE A 87 -22.38 -1.60 -12.65
C ILE A 87 -21.97 -0.83 -13.90
#